data_231854b293ee87e32b8e7d7ac1781a51
#
_entry.id   231854b293ee87e32b8e7d7ac1781a51
#
_cell.length_a   1.000
_cell.length_b   1.000
_cell.length_c   1.000
_cell.angle_alpha   90.00
_cell.angle_beta   90.00
_cell.angle_gamma   90.00
#
_symmetry.space_group_name_H-M   'P 1'
#
loop_
_entity.id
_entity.type
_entity.pdbx_description
1 polymer ?
#
loop_
_entity_poly.entity_id
_entity_poly.type
_entity_poly.pdbx_seq_one_letter_code
_entity_poly.pdbx_strand_id
1 'polypeptide(L)'
;MEKILTEVFGIWYLIRAAFVFFMQAGFAMVEAGFTRAKNAGNIIMKNLMDFCLGTVAFLIIGYSLLMGQDFAGLVGWGESPLTDFAGTNWSSFTFNLVFCATAATIVSGAMAERTKFISYCIYSFVISLIVYPIEAHWVWGGGWLSSLGFHDFAGSAAIHYVGGLTALIGAWMLGPRIGKFDKDGTPRGIPGHSLTIGALGCFILWFGWYGFNGAAATNGIQLATIFATTTVAPAVATCTVMLITWIKYGKPDVAMCLNGSLAGLVAITAGCDAVNVFGSFVIGILSGCMVCFIVWLLDYKLKVDDPVGAVAVHFGNGVLGTICVGLFACGTDTMPEAQGLFYGGGFHLLGVQLLGLLAIGAWTAVTMFITFYIIKKTVGLRVSAHEEIVGLDKMEHGLESAYAGFALEADVPGDYLETIQDSSYTPSVELDDAVPTKVIHSDGSISKVVIITKAEKFDKIKAALNEIGIGGMTVTKVSGCGVQKGQTSYYRGAKVNMELLPKLKVEVVVSEVPVADVVKAAKKALYTGNIGDGKIFVYDVADVVRISTGARGKDALKYED
;
A
#
# COMPACT_ATOMS: atom_id res chain seq x y z
N MET A 1 40.13 23.51 9.13
CA MET A 1 39.19 22.51 9.75
C MET A 1 37.76 22.91 9.44
N GLU A 2 37.32 24.12 9.70
CA GLU A 2 35.96 24.62 9.43
C GLU A 2 35.53 24.45 7.97
N LYS A 3 36.36 24.80 6.99
CA LYS A 3 36.11 24.60 5.57
C LYS A 3 35.87 23.11 5.20
N ILE A 4 36.66 22.20 5.79
CA ILE A 4 36.51 20.76 5.57
C ILE A 4 35.17 20.26 6.14
N LEU A 5 34.81 20.72 7.35
CA LEU A 5 33.53 20.37 7.96
C LEU A 5 32.34 20.86 7.10
N THR A 6 32.41 22.09 6.60
CA THR A 6 31.41 22.68 5.71
C THR A 6 31.26 21.85 4.42
N GLU A 7 32.35 21.42 3.82
CA GLU A 7 32.32 20.57 2.62
C GLU A 7 31.75 19.17 2.92
N VAL A 8 32.15 18.53 4.02
CA VAL A 8 31.65 17.21 4.43
C VAL A 8 30.15 17.26 4.68
N PHE A 9 29.64 18.26 5.39
CA PHE A 9 28.20 18.40 5.62
C PHE A 9 27.44 18.81 4.36
N GLY A 10 28.04 19.57 3.46
CA GLY A 10 27.47 19.87 2.14
C GLY A 10 27.29 18.62 1.28
N ILE A 11 28.29 17.73 1.24
CA ILE A 11 28.20 16.44 0.55
C ILE A 11 27.17 15.54 1.23
N TRP A 12 27.20 15.47 2.56
CA TRP A 12 26.20 14.71 3.33
C TRP A 12 24.78 15.18 3.03
N TYR A 13 24.57 16.47 2.87
CA TYR A 13 23.27 17.06 2.53
C TYR A 13 22.72 16.54 1.19
N LEU A 14 23.56 16.41 0.16
CA LEU A 14 23.18 15.84 -1.14
C LEU A 14 22.97 14.32 -1.08
N ILE A 15 23.80 13.58 -0.33
CA ILE A 15 23.62 12.14 -0.13
C ILE A 15 22.26 11.87 0.53
N ARG A 16 21.86 12.67 1.49
CA ARG A 16 20.55 12.57 2.16
C ARG A 16 19.39 12.83 1.20
N ALA A 17 19.52 13.84 0.34
CA ALA A 17 18.54 14.10 -0.70
C ALA A 17 18.36 12.87 -1.62
N ALA A 18 19.45 12.17 -1.97
CA ALA A 18 19.39 10.93 -2.73
C ALA A 18 18.72 9.79 -1.95
N PHE A 19 18.91 9.67 -0.64
CA PHE A 19 18.22 8.69 0.20
C PHE A 19 16.71 8.95 0.22
N VAL A 20 16.30 10.22 0.38
CA VAL A 20 14.89 10.60 0.38
C VAL A 20 14.27 10.43 -1.01
N PHE A 21 15.01 10.74 -2.10
CA PHE A 21 14.56 10.40 -3.45
C PHE A 21 14.29 8.89 -3.60
N PHE A 22 15.17 8.05 -3.07
CA PHE A 22 14.99 6.60 -3.14
C PHE A 22 13.75 6.10 -2.35
N MET A 23 13.24 6.89 -1.40
CA MET A 23 11.97 6.61 -0.73
C MET A 23 10.77 6.63 -1.70
N GLN A 24 10.85 7.29 -2.86
CA GLN A 24 9.80 7.21 -3.88
C GLN A 24 9.60 5.76 -4.38
N ALA A 25 10.70 5.02 -4.56
CA ALA A 25 10.62 3.59 -4.86
C ALA A 25 9.97 2.81 -3.70
N GLY A 26 10.30 3.16 -2.46
CA GLY A 26 9.68 2.57 -1.26
C GLY A 26 8.17 2.79 -1.21
N PHE A 27 7.70 4.02 -1.42
CA PHE A 27 6.27 4.34 -1.49
C PHE A 27 5.56 3.57 -2.61
N ALA A 28 6.13 3.57 -3.82
CA ALA A 28 5.58 2.82 -4.94
C ALA A 28 5.42 1.33 -4.62
N MET A 29 6.38 0.72 -3.91
CA MET A 29 6.35 -0.69 -3.53
C MET A 29 5.35 -0.97 -2.40
N VAL A 30 5.25 -0.10 -1.39
CA VAL A 30 4.24 -0.21 -0.33
C VAL A 30 2.84 -0.13 -0.92
N GLU A 31 2.58 0.90 -1.73
CA GLU A 31 1.28 1.11 -2.34
C GLU A 31 0.91 -0.02 -3.31
N ALA A 32 1.80 -0.41 -4.22
CA ALA A 32 1.57 -1.50 -5.15
C ALA A 32 1.32 -2.81 -4.40
N GLY A 33 2.13 -3.12 -3.37
CA GLY A 33 2.00 -4.35 -2.61
C GLY A 33 0.71 -4.46 -1.82
N PHE A 34 0.20 -3.34 -1.28
CA PHE A 34 -1.01 -3.29 -0.44
C PHE A 34 -2.31 -3.06 -1.24
N THR A 35 -2.22 -2.90 -2.55
CA THR A 35 -3.36 -2.78 -3.47
C THR A 35 -3.52 -4.02 -4.33
N ARG A 36 -4.65 -4.12 -5.07
CA ARG A 36 -4.91 -5.25 -5.96
C ARG A 36 -4.05 -5.16 -7.22
N ALA A 37 -3.57 -6.32 -7.71
CA ALA A 37 -2.65 -6.45 -8.83
C ALA A 37 -3.09 -5.73 -10.12
N LYS A 38 -4.39 -5.63 -10.36
CA LYS A 38 -4.99 -4.94 -11.53
C LYS A 38 -4.80 -3.42 -11.55
N ASN A 39 -4.19 -2.86 -10.50
CA ASN A 39 -3.90 -1.44 -10.37
C ASN A 39 -2.39 -1.15 -10.16
N ALA A 40 -1.53 -2.19 -10.21
CA ALA A 40 -0.11 -2.04 -9.88
C ALA A 40 0.63 -1.09 -10.83
N GLY A 41 0.36 -1.16 -12.14
CA GLY A 41 0.91 -0.27 -13.14
C GLY A 41 0.45 1.18 -12.95
N ASN A 42 -0.84 1.39 -12.65
CA ASN A 42 -1.37 2.71 -12.33
C ASN A 42 -0.71 3.31 -11.07
N ILE A 43 -0.48 2.51 -10.03
CA ILE A 43 0.20 2.95 -8.81
C ILE A 43 1.64 3.38 -9.10
N ILE A 44 2.40 2.58 -9.85
CA ILE A 44 3.77 2.91 -10.23
C ILE A 44 3.80 4.21 -11.04
N MET A 45 2.89 4.35 -12.01
CA MET A 45 2.79 5.55 -12.84
C MET A 45 2.45 6.80 -12.02
N LYS A 46 1.57 6.69 -11.02
CA LYS A 46 1.25 7.78 -10.10
C LYS A 46 2.48 8.21 -9.31
N ASN A 47 3.18 7.28 -8.67
CA ASN A 47 4.37 7.60 -7.88
C ASN A 47 5.49 8.22 -8.72
N LEU A 48 5.69 7.77 -9.96
CA LEU A 48 6.65 8.39 -10.89
C LEU A 48 6.22 9.83 -11.25
N MET A 49 4.95 10.02 -11.62
CA MET A 49 4.44 11.34 -12.01
C MET A 49 4.39 12.32 -10.86
N ASP A 50 4.19 11.85 -9.65
CA ASP A 50 4.23 12.69 -8.45
C ASP A 50 5.57 13.40 -8.31
N PHE A 51 6.65 12.65 -8.40
CA PHE A 51 7.98 13.22 -8.37
C PHE A 51 8.25 14.15 -9.58
N CYS A 52 7.87 13.72 -10.79
CA CYS A 52 8.12 14.51 -12.01
C CYS A 52 7.32 15.81 -12.03
N LEU A 53 6.01 15.74 -11.76
CA LEU A 53 5.13 16.92 -11.71
C LEU A 53 5.48 17.83 -10.53
N GLY A 54 5.79 17.23 -9.37
CA GLY A 54 6.26 17.95 -8.20
C GLY A 54 7.55 18.72 -8.49
N THR A 55 8.51 18.11 -9.20
CA THR A 55 9.75 18.76 -9.63
C THR A 55 9.47 19.99 -10.49
N VAL A 56 8.59 19.86 -11.49
CA VAL A 56 8.22 20.97 -12.38
C VAL A 56 7.53 22.09 -11.59
N ALA A 57 6.55 21.76 -10.75
CA ALA A 57 5.83 22.74 -9.94
C ALA A 57 6.75 23.48 -8.97
N PHE A 58 7.62 22.74 -8.30
CA PHE A 58 8.56 23.27 -7.31
C PHE A 58 9.65 24.14 -7.97
N LEU A 59 10.11 23.77 -9.18
CA LEU A 59 11.05 24.55 -9.96
C LEU A 59 10.45 25.90 -10.43
N ILE A 60 9.17 25.89 -10.83
CA ILE A 60 8.50 27.09 -11.36
C ILE A 60 8.37 28.16 -10.26
N ILE A 61 7.84 27.82 -9.09
CA ILE A 61 7.56 28.77 -8.02
C ILE A 61 7.66 28.18 -6.61
N GLY A 62 7.46 26.87 -6.43
CA GLY A 62 7.36 26.26 -5.10
C GLY A 62 8.58 26.54 -4.23
N TYR A 63 9.80 26.43 -4.77
CA TYR A 63 11.02 26.71 -4.03
C TYR A 63 11.10 28.17 -3.56
N SER A 64 10.68 29.12 -4.40
CA SER A 64 10.66 30.54 -4.04
C SER A 64 9.64 30.83 -2.94
N LEU A 65 8.48 30.19 -2.98
CA LEU A 65 7.46 30.32 -1.92
C LEU A 65 7.93 29.72 -0.59
N LEU A 66 8.78 28.69 -0.62
CA LEU A 66 9.33 28.06 0.57
C LEU A 66 10.55 28.80 1.11
N MET A 67 11.57 29.03 0.28
CA MET A 67 12.92 29.46 0.67
C MET A 67 13.27 30.89 0.24
N GLY A 68 12.36 31.58 -0.43
CA GLY A 68 12.54 32.96 -0.83
C GLY A 68 12.56 33.93 0.36
N GLN A 69 12.78 35.22 0.07
CA GLN A 69 12.74 36.27 1.09
C GLN A 69 11.37 36.28 1.79
N ASP A 70 11.40 36.26 3.11
CA ASP A 70 10.16 36.24 3.90
C ASP A 70 9.30 37.49 3.64
N PHE A 71 8.03 37.25 3.39
CA PHE A 71 6.99 38.27 3.29
C PHE A 71 5.98 38.11 4.44
N ALA A 72 6.11 38.97 5.42
CA ALA A 72 5.21 39.05 6.59
C ALA A 72 5.10 37.78 7.44
N GLY A 73 6.09 36.91 7.40
CA GLY A 73 6.07 35.60 8.09
C GLY A 73 5.18 34.55 7.40
N LEU A 74 4.56 34.86 6.26
CA LEU A 74 3.52 34.02 5.67
C LEU A 74 3.99 33.25 4.45
N VAL A 75 4.91 33.81 3.65
CA VAL A 75 5.34 33.18 2.40
C VAL A 75 6.70 33.73 1.98
N GLY A 76 7.55 32.86 1.44
CA GLY A 76 8.76 33.30 0.74
C GLY A 76 8.42 33.93 -0.60
N TRP A 77 9.18 34.91 -1.02
CA TRP A 77 9.05 35.55 -2.33
C TRP A 77 10.43 35.82 -2.93
N GLY A 78 10.56 35.71 -4.24
CA GLY A 78 11.82 35.92 -4.92
C GLY A 78 11.82 35.38 -6.33
N GLU A 79 12.99 35.41 -6.96
CA GLU A 79 13.16 34.86 -8.29
C GLU A 79 13.01 33.33 -8.28
N SER A 80 12.43 32.81 -9.35
CA SER A 80 12.27 31.37 -9.53
C SER A 80 13.63 30.73 -9.85
N PRO A 81 13.94 29.53 -9.34
CA PRO A 81 15.11 28.76 -9.76
C PRO A 81 15.18 28.56 -11.28
N LEU A 82 14.04 28.60 -11.96
CA LEU A 82 13.96 28.49 -13.41
C LEU A 82 14.60 29.69 -14.12
N THR A 83 14.58 30.88 -13.52
CA THR A 83 15.10 32.13 -14.08
C THR A 83 16.39 32.60 -13.44
N ASP A 84 16.65 32.21 -12.20
CA ASP A 84 17.87 32.56 -11.45
C ASP A 84 18.72 31.33 -11.13
N PHE A 85 19.41 30.82 -12.13
CA PHE A 85 20.32 29.69 -11.94
C PHE A 85 21.50 30.00 -11.02
N ALA A 86 22.06 31.17 -11.11
CA ALA A 86 23.29 31.55 -10.38
C ALA A 86 23.00 31.89 -8.90
N GLY A 87 21.84 32.46 -8.60
CA GLY A 87 21.44 32.80 -7.22
C GLY A 87 20.79 31.62 -6.47
N THR A 88 20.38 30.57 -7.18
CA THR A 88 19.70 29.41 -6.56
C THR A 88 20.68 28.53 -5.78
N ASN A 89 20.36 28.23 -4.52
CA ASN A 89 21.06 27.22 -3.74
C ASN A 89 20.54 25.82 -4.16
N TRP A 90 21.24 25.18 -5.09
CA TRP A 90 20.83 23.90 -5.69
C TRP A 90 20.83 22.73 -4.70
N SER A 91 21.66 22.76 -3.67
CA SER A 91 21.63 21.74 -2.62
C SER A 91 20.34 21.86 -1.80
N SER A 92 19.97 23.07 -1.41
CA SER A 92 18.71 23.36 -0.73
C SER A 92 17.50 23.05 -1.62
N PHE A 93 17.55 23.43 -2.89
CA PHE A 93 16.51 23.11 -3.86
C PHE A 93 16.25 21.60 -3.93
N THR A 94 17.30 20.81 -4.19
CA THR A 94 17.19 19.36 -4.36
C THR A 94 16.65 18.69 -3.10
N PHE A 95 17.11 19.13 -1.93
CA PHE A 95 16.66 18.57 -0.66
C PHE A 95 15.19 18.92 -0.36
N ASN A 96 14.79 20.17 -0.50
CA ASN A 96 13.40 20.58 -0.26
C ASN A 96 12.42 20.02 -1.30
N LEU A 97 12.90 19.78 -2.54
CA LEU A 97 12.12 19.11 -3.57
C LEU A 97 11.71 17.70 -3.15
N VAL A 98 12.63 16.89 -2.63
CA VAL A 98 12.29 15.50 -2.25
C VAL A 98 11.36 15.45 -1.03
N PHE A 99 11.37 16.45 -0.18
CA PHE A 99 10.41 16.61 0.91
C PHE A 99 9.03 17.02 0.40
N CYS A 100 8.98 17.98 -0.52
CA CYS A 100 7.75 18.38 -1.22
C CYS A 100 7.07 17.17 -1.91
N ALA A 101 7.85 16.40 -2.67
CA ALA A 101 7.36 15.20 -3.33
C ALA A 101 6.81 14.18 -2.33
N THR A 102 7.45 14.02 -1.16
CA THR A 102 6.96 13.10 -0.12
C THR A 102 5.58 13.50 0.40
N ALA A 103 5.33 14.80 0.64
CA ALA A 103 4.02 15.28 1.09
C ALA A 103 2.91 14.97 0.08
N ALA A 104 3.19 15.10 -1.21
CA ALA A 104 2.23 14.79 -2.27
C ALA A 104 2.01 13.27 -2.46
N THR A 105 3.10 12.47 -2.41
CA THR A 105 3.04 11.00 -2.57
C THR A 105 2.17 10.32 -1.51
N ILE A 106 2.20 10.78 -0.26
CA ILE A 106 1.39 10.23 0.85
C ILE A 106 -0.10 10.13 0.48
N VAL A 107 -0.62 11.07 -0.29
CA VAL A 107 -2.04 11.15 -0.66
C VAL A 107 -2.45 10.00 -1.58
N SER A 108 -1.54 9.54 -2.44
CA SER A 108 -1.79 8.47 -3.41
C SER A 108 -2.36 7.21 -2.76
N GLY A 109 -1.79 6.78 -1.64
CA GLY A 109 -2.14 5.53 -0.98
C GLY A 109 -3.59 5.47 -0.49
N ALA A 110 -4.08 6.55 0.11
CA ALA A 110 -5.46 6.60 0.62
C ALA A 110 -6.51 6.69 -0.51
N MET A 111 -6.12 7.18 -1.66
CA MET A 111 -7.00 7.36 -2.83
C MET A 111 -6.82 6.26 -3.89
N ALA A 112 -6.00 5.25 -3.62
CA ALA A 112 -5.64 4.20 -4.55
C ALA A 112 -6.86 3.40 -5.06
N GLU A 113 -6.71 2.81 -6.24
CA GLU A 113 -7.65 1.90 -6.94
C GLU A 113 -8.93 2.54 -7.51
N ARG A 114 -9.25 3.80 -7.21
CA ARG A 114 -10.52 4.43 -7.65
C ARG A 114 -10.43 5.89 -8.07
N THR A 115 -9.23 6.50 -8.03
CA THR A 115 -9.01 7.89 -8.44
C THR A 115 -8.63 7.97 -9.90
N LYS A 116 -9.23 8.90 -10.66
CA LYS A 116 -8.80 9.20 -12.02
C LYS A 116 -7.36 9.67 -12.06
N PHE A 117 -6.57 9.19 -13.02
CA PHE A 117 -5.16 9.56 -13.15
C PHE A 117 -4.95 11.06 -13.37
N ILE A 118 -5.76 11.69 -14.21
CA ILE A 118 -5.70 13.15 -14.42
C ILE A 118 -5.97 13.93 -13.14
N SER A 119 -6.88 13.48 -12.29
CA SER A 119 -7.21 14.13 -11.02
C SER A 119 -6.04 14.03 -10.04
N TYR A 120 -5.35 12.89 -10.08
CA TYR A 120 -4.11 12.69 -9.35
C TYR A 120 -3.04 13.72 -9.76
N CYS A 121 -2.78 13.83 -11.05
CA CYS A 121 -1.79 14.78 -11.59
C CYS A 121 -2.09 16.24 -11.17
N ILE A 122 -3.37 16.64 -11.18
CA ILE A 122 -3.75 18.01 -10.82
C ILE A 122 -3.50 18.27 -9.33
N TYR A 123 -3.97 17.41 -8.42
CA TYR A 123 -3.81 17.70 -7.00
C TYR A 123 -2.34 17.60 -6.54
N SER A 124 -1.57 16.65 -7.07
CA SER A 124 -0.14 16.54 -6.80
C SER A 124 0.62 17.80 -7.23
N PHE A 125 0.29 18.32 -8.42
CA PHE A 125 0.84 19.57 -8.91
C PHE A 125 0.50 20.75 -7.99
N VAL A 126 -0.77 20.88 -7.54
CA VAL A 126 -1.22 21.94 -6.64
C VAL A 126 -0.55 21.86 -5.26
N ILE A 127 -0.42 20.65 -4.70
CA ILE A 127 0.28 20.46 -3.43
C ILE A 127 1.72 20.98 -3.56
N SER A 128 2.42 20.59 -4.60
CA SER A 128 3.83 20.92 -4.80
C SER A 128 4.06 22.38 -5.21
N LEU A 129 3.07 23.01 -5.84
CA LEU A 129 3.16 24.39 -6.30
C LEU A 129 2.89 25.40 -5.17
N ILE A 130 1.87 25.14 -4.33
CA ILE A 130 1.30 26.15 -3.42
C ILE A 130 1.14 25.61 -2.00
N VAL A 131 0.49 24.44 -1.81
CA VAL A 131 0.00 24.04 -0.48
C VAL A 131 1.15 23.77 0.46
N TYR A 132 2.04 22.86 0.07
CA TYR A 132 3.23 22.51 0.84
C TYR A 132 4.22 23.67 0.95
N PRO A 133 4.61 24.39 -0.13
CA PRO A 133 5.62 25.41 -0.01
C PRO A 133 5.28 26.55 0.96
N ILE A 134 4.01 26.97 1.01
CA ILE A 134 3.58 28.06 1.88
C ILE A 134 3.61 27.65 3.35
N GLU A 135 3.06 26.49 3.71
CA GLU A 135 3.06 26.07 5.12
C GLU A 135 4.45 25.64 5.60
N ALA A 136 5.26 25.05 4.72
CA ALA A 136 6.64 24.70 5.02
C ALA A 136 7.52 25.94 5.20
N HIS A 137 7.22 27.08 4.53
CA HIS A 137 7.84 28.37 4.80
C HIS A 137 7.62 28.82 6.24
N TRP A 138 6.42 28.61 6.80
CA TRP A 138 6.14 28.94 8.20
C TRP A 138 7.07 28.21 9.17
N VAL A 139 7.49 27.00 8.81
CA VAL A 139 8.29 26.10 9.66
C VAL A 139 9.78 26.26 9.40
N TRP A 140 10.22 26.27 8.13
CA TRP A 140 11.63 26.19 7.75
C TRP A 140 12.13 27.37 6.91
N GLY A 141 11.23 28.13 6.29
CA GLY A 141 11.58 29.28 5.46
C GLY A 141 11.79 30.60 6.22
N GLY A 142 11.79 30.56 7.56
CA GLY A 142 11.90 31.76 8.40
C GLY A 142 10.57 32.43 8.72
N GLY A 143 9.43 31.74 8.46
CA GLY A 143 8.09 32.26 8.69
C GLY A 143 7.68 32.33 10.17
N TRP A 144 6.42 32.69 10.40
CA TRP A 144 5.90 33.07 11.72
C TRP A 144 5.90 31.92 12.76
N LEU A 145 5.70 30.66 12.35
CA LEU A 145 5.76 29.52 13.28
C LEU A 145 7.17 29.28 13.80
N SER A 146 8.17 29.36 12.91
CA SER A 146 9.58 29.31 13.29
C SER A 146 9.93 30.42 14.30
N SER A 147 9.44 31.63 14.07
CA SER A 147 9.66 32.78 14.97
C SER A 147 9.00 32.61 16.35
N LEU A 148 7.95 31.79 16.47
CA LEU A 148 7.31 31.43 17.74
C LEU A 148 7.98 30.26 18.46
N GLY A 149 9.01 29.64 17.85
CA GLY A 149 9.67 28.47 18.42
C GLY A 149 8.95 27.13 18.14
N PHE A 150 8.12 27.07 17.10
CA PHE A 150 7.57 25.79 16.63
C PHE A 150 8.70 24.88 16.17
N HIS A 151 8.75 23.66 16.70
CA HIS A 151 9.79 22.70 16.39
C HIS A 151 9.23 21.50 15.63
N ASP A 152 9.64 21.36 14.40
CA ASP A 152 9.42 20.20 13.55
C ASP A 152 10.69 19.93 12.74
N PHE A 153 11.58 19.10 13.31
CA PHE A 153 12.92 18.95 12.79
C PHE A 153 12.95 18.42 11.35
N ALA A 154 12.13 17.41 11.07
CA ALA A 154 12.14 16.78 9.76
C ALA A 154 10.73 16.56 9.15
N GLY A 155 9.65 17.05 9.75
CA GLY A 155 8.36 17.16 9.06
C GLY A 155 7.28 16.20 9.51
N SER A 156 7.17 15.87 10.83
CA SER A 156 5.93 15.19 11.30
C SER A 156 4.70 16.02 10.97
N ALA A 157 4.73 17.35 11.15
CA ALA A 157 3.67 18.25 10.77
C ALA A 157 3.75 18.67 9.30
N ALA A 158 4.84 19.34 8.92
CA ALA A 158 4.96 19.98 7.61
C ALA A 158 4.90 19.00 6.42
N ILE A 159 5.19 17.72 6.62
CA ILE A 159 5.14 16.73 5.54
C ILE A 159 4.04 15.69 5.81
N HIS A 160 4.15 15.00 6.94
CA HIS A 160 3.30 13.82 7.18
C HIS A 160 1.88 14.19 7.59
N TYR A 161 1.70 15.17 8.46
CA TYR A 161 0.37 15.65 8.82
C TYR A 161 -0.34 16.31 7.61
N VAL A 162 0.37 17.13 6.84
CA VAL A 162 -0.16 17.76 5.62
C VAL A 162 -0.59 16.71 4.59
N GLY A 163 0.30 15.78 4.24
CA GLY A 163 -0.01 14.70 3.32
C GLY A 163 -1.13 13.79 3.83
N GLY A 164 -1.09 13.44 5.13
CA GLY A 164 -2.09 12.57 5.76
C GLY A 164 -3.46 13.21 5.90
N LEU A 165 -3.56 14.52 6.21
CA LEU A 165 -4.81 15.27 6.24
C LEU A 165 -5.40 15.42 4.84
N THR A 166 -4.56 15.71 3.84
CA THR A 166 -4.96 15.72 2.44
C THR A 166 -5.50 14.38 2.00
N ALA A 167 -4.83 13.29 2.39
CA ALA A 167 -5.25 11.91 2.14
C ALA A 167 -6.63 11.60 2.76
N LEU A 168 -6.86 12.05 3.99
CA LEU A 168 -8.15 11.90 4.68
C LEU A 168 -9.28 12.63 3.93
N ILE A 169 -9.07 13.90 3.57
CA ILE A 169 -10.06 14.70 2.83
C ILE A 169 -10.34 14.07 1.47
N GLY A 170 -9.28 13.70 0.74
CA GLY A 170 -9.39 13.05 -0.57
C GLY A 170 -10.15 11.73 -0.51
N ALA A 171 -9.80 10.83 0.40
CA ALA A 171 -10.46 9.54 0.58
C ALA A 171 -11.95 9.71 0.98
N TRP A 172 -12.26 10.67 1.85
CA TRP A 172 -13.64 10.99 2.23
C TRP A 172 -14.46 11.52 1.06
N MET A 173 -13.94 12.45 0.27
CA MET A 173 -14.65 13.02 -0.89
C MET A 173 -14.81 12.04 -2.05
N LEU A 174 -13.87 11.10 -2.17
CA LEU A 174 -13.84 10.05 -3.19
C LEU A 174 -14.83 8.93 -2.88
N GLY A 175 -15.01 8.61 -1.60
CA GLY A 175 -15.79 7.48 -1.11
C GLY A 175 -15.00 6.15 -1.11
N PRO A 176 -15.57 5.10 -0.51
CA PRO A 176 -14.91 3.81 -0.38
C PRO A 176 -14.84 3.05 -1.71
N ARG A 177 -13.88 2.11 -1.81
CA ARG A 177 -13.81 1.14 -2.91
C ARG A 177 -15.06 0.26 -2.94
N ILE A 178 -15.43 -0.19 -4.12
CA ILE A 178 -16.51 -1.15 -4.30
C ILE A 178 -16.21 -2.41 -3.47
N GLY A 179 -17.15 -2.82 -2.63
CA GLY A 179 -17.04 -3.98 -1.75
C GLY A 179 -16.26 -3.76 -0.44
N LYS A 180 -15.84 -2.52 -0.11
CA LYS A 180 -15.17 -2.22 1.17
C LYS A 180 -16.10 -2.34 2.38
N PHE A 181 -17.36 -2.01 2.23
CA PHE A 181 -18.36 -2.09 3.29
C PHE A 181 -19.56 -2.93 2.85
N ASP A 182 -20.08 -3.73 3.78
CA ASP A 182 -21.33 -4.46 3.61
C ASP A 182 -22.54 -3.53 3.65
N LYS A 183 -23.73 -4.04 3.34
CA LYS A 183 -25.00 -3.30 3.38
C LYS A 183 -25.31 -2.73 4.78
N ASP A 184 -24.85 -3.40 5.84
CA ASP A 184 -24.95 -2.95 7.24
C ASP A 184 -23.81 -2.00 7.66
N GLY A 185 -22.87 -1.72 6.75
CA GLY A 185 -21.72 -0.87 7.00
C GLY A 185 -20.55 -1.56 7.71
N THR A 186 -20.55 -2.89 7.83
CA THR A 186 -19.42 -3.65 8.36
C THR A 186 -18.24 -3.60 7.38
N PRO A 187 -17.01 -3.26 7.82
CA PRO A 187 -15.86 -3.20 6.92
C PRO A 187 -15.39 -4.59 6.50
N ARG A 188 -15.14 -4.77 5.22
CA ARG A 188 -14.46 -5.93 4.64
C ARG A 188 -12.99 -5.63 4.42
N GLY A 189 -12.11 -6.61 4.67
CA GLY A 189 -10.72 -6.52 4.30
C GLY A 189 -10.57 -6.76 2.80
N ILE A 190 -9.88 -5.84 2.11
CA ILE A 190 -9.46 -6.01 0.72
C ILE A 190 -7.94 -6.18 0.74
N PRO A 191 -7.43 -7.43 0.69
CA PRO A 191 -6.00 -7.69 0.78
C PRO A 191 -5.23 -7.13 -0.41
N GLY A 192 -4.01 -6.65 -0.14
CA GLY A 192 -3.05 -6.37 -1.20
C GLY A 192 -2.58 -7.64 -1.88
N HIS A 193 -2.11 -7.50 -3.12
CA HIS A 193 -1.70 -8.67 -3.91
C HIS A 193 -0.31 -9.21 -3.54
N SER A 194 0.56 -8.41 -2.91
CA SER A 194 1.93 -8.82 -2.58
C SER A 194 2.46 -8.13 -1.31
N LEU A 195 2.25 -8.78 -0.17
CA LEU A 195 2.85 -8.31 1.09
C LEU A 195 4.38 -8.29 1.05
N THR A 196 5.02 -9.16 0.25
CA THR A 196 6.48 -9.19 0.08
C THR A 196 7.00 -7.92 -0.54
N ILE A 197 6.35 -7.41 -1.61
CA ILE A 197 6.69 -6.13 -2.25
C ILE A 197 6.44 -4.99 -1.26
N GLY A 198 5.30 -5.00 -0.57
CA GLY A 198 4.99 -4.00 0.46
C GLY A 198 6.02 -3.97 1.60
N ALA A 199 6.46 -5.14 2.07
CA ALA A 199 7.50 -5.24 3.09
C ALA A 199 8.84 -4.68 2.62
N LEU A 200 9.27 -5.02 1.40
CA LEU A 200 10.49 -4.45 0.82
C LEU A 200 10.39 -2.93 0.72
N GLY A 201 9.23 -2.40 0.32
CA GLY A 201 8.96 -0.97 0.32
C GLY A 201 9.13 -0.33 1.71
N CYS A 202 8.62 -0.96 2.76
CA CYS A 202 8.80 -0.48 4.14
C CYS A 202 10.27 -0.46 4.57
N PHE A 203 11.08 -1.46 4.20
CA PHE A 203 12.53 -1.45 4.49
C PHE A 203 13.26 -0.33 3.74
N ILE A 204 12.92 -0.10 2.47
CA ILE A 204 13.48 1.00 1.67
C ILE A 204 13.10 2.35 2.31
N LEU A 205 11.84 2.53 2.74
CA LEU A 205 11.41 3.74 3.43
C LEU A 205 12.17 3.94 4.74
N TRP A 206 12.32 2.90 5.56
CA TRP A 206 13.09 3.01 6.81
C TRP A 206 14.55 3.36 6.55
N PHE A 207 15.18 2.72 5.58
CA PHE A 207 16.55 3.07 5.17
C PHE A 207 16.64 4.55 4.74
N GLY A 208 15.74 5.01 3.88
CA GLY A 208 15.67 6.40 3.43
C GLY A 208 15.43 7.39 4.59
N TRP A 209 14.75 6.96 5.64
CA TRP A 209 14.43 7.79 6.80
C TRP A 209 15.65 8.22 7.62
N TYR A 210 16.75 7.48 7.56
CA TYR A 210 18.01 7.95 8.11
C TYR A 210 18.52 9.21 7.39
N GLY A 211 18.32 9.28 6.09
CA GLY A 211 18.56 10.49 5.32
C GLY A 211 17.53 11.58 5.60
N PHE A 212 16.27 11.20 5.73
CA PHE A 212 15.14 12.09 5.98
C PHE A 212 15.30 12.84 7.33
N ASN A 213 15.44 12.11 8.43
CA ASN A 213 15.62 12.67 9.77
C ASN A 213 17.02 13.23 9.99
N GLY A 214 18.07 12.60 9.46
CA GLY A 214 19.45 13.09 9.60
C GLY A 214 19.77 14.33 8.78
N ALA A 215 18.81 14.84 8.03
CA ALA A 215 19.02 15.90 7.05
C ALA A 215 19.59 17.20 7.62
N ALA A 216 19.00 17.73 8.65
CA ALA A 216 19.39 19.01 9.24
C ALA A 216 20.45 18.88 10.34
N ALA A 217 21.05 17.69 10.54
CA ALA A 217 22.11 17.50 11.51
C ALA A 217 23.34 18.37 11.19
N THR A 218 23.84 19.05 12.19
CA THR A 218 24.95 20.00 12.07
C THR A 218 26.31 19.45 12.53
N ASN A 219 26.28 18.29 13.22
CA ASN A 219 27.48 17.62 13.69
C ASN A 219 27.28 16.10 13.82
N GLY A 220 28.37 15.34 13.95
CA GLY A 220 28.35 13.88 13.97
C GLY A 220 27.66 13.29 15.21
N ILE A 221 27.67 13.95 16.36
CA ILE A 221 27.02 13.48 17.60
C ILE A 221 25.52 13.60 17.43
N GLN A 222 25.03 14.75 16.97
CA GLN A 222 23.62 14.94 16.67
C GLN A 222 23.12 13.93 15.65
N LEU A 223 23.87 13.70 14.57
CA LEU A 223 23.53 12.73 13.55
C LEU A 223 23.40 11.31 14.13
N ALA A 224 24.34 10.92 15.00
CA ALA A 224 24.30 9.60 15.66
C ALA A 224 23.08 9.46 16.58
N THR A 225 22.73 10.50 17.34
CA THR A 225 21.54 10.52 18.20
C THR A 225 20.26 10.41 17.37
N ILE A 226 20.15 11.18 16.28
CA ILE A 226 19.01 11.10 15.35
C ILE A 226 18.86 9.70 14.77
N PHE A 227 19.96 9.03 14.38
CA PHE A 227 19.92 7.66 13.90
C PHE A 227 19.41 6.69 14.98
N ALA A 228 19.85 6.87 16.24
CA ALA A 228 19.40 6.04 17.34
C ALA A 228 17.89 6.21 17.60
N THR A 229 17.38 7.44 17.69
CA THR A 229 15.95 7.72 17.90
C THR A 229 15.09 7.23 16.73
N THR A 230 15.58 7.42 15.48
CA THR A 230 14.95 6.94 14.25
C THR A 230 14.96 5.41 14.13
N THR A 231 15.84 4.72 14.84
CA THR A 231 15.86 3.25 14.91
C THR A 231 14.90 2.74 16.00
N VAL A 232 14.91 3.35 17.17
CA VAL A 232 14.19 2.85 18.35
C VAL A 232 12.67 3.03 18.20
N ALA A 233 12.18 4.21 17.82
CA ALA A 233 10.76 4.48 17.76
C ALA A 233 10.01 3.53 16.81
N PRO A 234 10.42 3.33 15.55
CA PRO A 234 9.74 2.41 14.64
C PRO A 234 9.85 0.94 15.07
N ALA A 235 10.97 0.52 15.64
CA ALA A 235 11.12 -0.84 16.16
C ALA A 235 10.12 -1.13 17.29
N VAL A 236 10.02 -0.20 18.25
CA VAL A 236 9.08 -0.29 19.37
C VAL A 236 7.63 -0.21 18.89
N ALA A 237 7.31 0.68 17.94
CA ALA A 237 5.98 0.79 17.37
C ALA A 237 5.55 -0.52 16.68
N THR A 238 6.46 -1.12 15.90
CA THR A 238 6.22 -2.43 15.26
C THR A 238 5.94 -3.53 16.29
N CYS A 239 6.76 -3.63 17.34
CA CYS A 239 6.55 -4.59 18.43
C CYS A 239 5.20 -4.35 19.15
N THR A 240 4.84 -3.09 19.38
CA THR A 240 3.57 -2.72 20.00
C THR A 240 2.38 -3.17 19.14
N VAL A 241 2.41 -2.89 17.83
CA VAL A 241 1.38 -3.34 16.89
C VAL A 241 1.30 -4.85 16.81
N MET A 242 2.46 -5.53 16.77
CA MET A 242 2.52 -7.00 16.80
C MET A 242 1.81 -7.55 18.05
N LEU A 243 2.10 -7.04 19.22
CA LEU A 243 1.48 -7.48 20.47
C LEU A 243 -0.04 -7.20 20.48
N ILE A 244 -0.47 -6.00 20.09
CA ILE A 244 -1.89 -5.62 20.03
C ILE A 244 -2.65 -6.57 19.08
N THR A 245 -2.13 -6.78 17.88
CA THR A 245 -2.80 -7.64 16.88
C THR A 245 -2.77 -9.10 17.29
N TRP A 246 -1.69 -9.57 17.90
CA TRP A 246 -1.58 -10.93 18.40
C TRP A 246 -2.59 -11.22 19.52
N ILE A 247 -2.68 -10.34 20.50
CA ILE A 247 -3.66 -10.47 21.61
C ILE A 247 -5.09 -10.40 21.07
N LYS A 248 -5.37 -9.46 20.16
CA LYS A 248 -6.73 -9.22 19.66
C LYS A 248 -7.24 -10.27 18.68
N TYR A 249 -6.35 -10.80 17.81
CA TYR A 249 -6.73 -11.68 16.70
C TYR A 249 -6.15 -13.10 16.81
N GLY A 250 -5.39 -13.39 17.86
CA GLY A 250 -4.72 -14.69 18.08
C GLY A 250 -3.49 -14.92 17.21
N LYS A 251 -3.22 -14.03 16.25
CA LYS A 251 -2.05 -14.05 15.36
C LYS A 251 -1.61 -12.62 15.05
N PRO A 252 -0.29 -12.34 14.90
CA PRO A 252 0.17 -11.03 14.49
C PRO A 252 -0.25 -10.72 13.03
N ASP A 253 -0.70 -9.49 12.79
CA ASP A 253 -1.06 -9.02 11.46
C ASP A 253 0.17 -8.37 10.80
N VAL A 254 0.68 -8.99 9.73
CA VAL A 254 1.89 -8.54 9.02
C VAL A 254 1.71 -7.14 8.43
N ALA A 255 0.57 -6.86 7.78
CA ALA A 255 0.32 -5.57 7.15
C ALA A 255 0.24 -4.45 8.19
N MET A 256 -0.39 -4.73 9.35
CA MET A 256 -0.42 -3.79 10.47
C MET A 256 0.96 -3.57 11.08
N CYS A 257 1.79 -4.60 11.22
CA CYS A 257 3.18 -4.46 11.70
C CYS A 257 4.03 -3.59 10.77
N LEU A 258 3.88 -3.75 9.45
CA LEU A 258 4.53 -2.90 8.46
C LEU A 258 4.08 -1.43 8.59
N ASN A 259 2.77 -1.18 8.73
CA ASN A 259 2.26 0.15 9.01
C ASN A 259 2.74 0.69 10.37
N GLY A 260 2.93 -0.19 11.38
CA GLY A 260 3.51 0.17 12.68
C GLY A 260 4.92 0.72 12.57
N SER A 261 5.76 0.13 11.71
CA SER A 261 7.12 0.63 11.47
C SER A 261 7.11 2.03 10.86
N LEU A 262 6.28 2.26 9.84
CA LEU A 262 6.13 3.58 9.22
C LEU A 262 5.53 4.61 10.18
N ALA A 263 4.56 4.22 10.98
CA ALA A 263 3.94 5.08 12.00
C ALA A 263 4.97 5.56 13.04
N GLY A 264 5.84 4.67 13.51
CA GLY A 264 6.92 5.00 14.44
C GLY A 264 7.94 5.97 13.83
N LEU A 265 8.26 5.78 12.55
CA LEU A 265 9.12 6.70 11.80
C LEU A 265 8.49 8.09 11.71
N VAL A 266 7.22 8.19 11.35
CA VAL A 266 6.49 9.47 11.29
C VAL A 266 6.44 10.16 12.64
N ALA A 267 6.12 9.41 13.71
CA ALA A 267 5.98 10.00 15.04
C ALA A 267 7.28 10.54 15.63
N ILE A 268 8.42 9.96 15.29
CA ILE A 268 9.73 10.44 15.78
C ILE A 268 10.27 11.62 14.98
N THR A 269 9.78 11.85 13.77
CA THR A 269 10.35 12.75 12.78
C THR A 269 10.44 14.20 13.27
N ALA A 270 9.42 14.74 13.98
CA ALA A 270 9.46 16.11 14.51
C ALA A 270 10.50 16.31 15.61
N GLY A 271 10.69 15.32 16.46
CA GLY A 271 11.51 15.42 17.65
C GLY A 271 12.74 14.52 17.66
N CYS A 272 13.16 13.99 16.51
CA CYS A 272 14.26 13.04 16.46
C CYS A 272 15.60 13.58 17.01
N ASP A 273 15.79 14.88 17.01
CA ASP A 273 16.93 15.62 17.57
C ASP A 273 16.67 16.16 18.99
N ALA A 274 15.40 16.31 19.38
CA ALA A 274 14.97 16.98 20.60
C ALA A 274 14.66 16.02 21.76
N VAL A 275 14.47 14.72 21.48
CA VAL A 275 14.19 13.70 22.52
C VAL A 275 15.37 12.75 22.72
N ASN A 276 15.48 12.19 23.91
CA ASN A 276 16.43 11.11 24.19
C ASN A 276 15.86 9.74 23.77
N VAL A 277 16.68 8.68 23.90
CA VAL A 277 16.30 7.32 23.54
C VAL A 277 15.09 6.81 24.33
N PHE A 278 14.93 7.19 25.61
CA PHE A 278 13.77 6.84 26.41
C PHE A 278 12.49 7.51 25.86
N GLY A 279 12.54 8.80 25.53
CA GLY A 279 11.45 9.51 24.86
C GLY A 279 11.07 8.84 23.54
N SER A 280 12.06 8.47 22.73
CA SER A 280 11.86 7.71 21.48
C SER A 280 11.16 6.37 21.70
N PHE A 281 11.54 5.64 22.76
CA PHE A 281 10.88 4.37 23.14
C PHE A 281 9.40 4.58 23.50
N VAL A 282 9.07 5.60 24.28
CA VAL A 282 7.70 5.93 24.66
C VAL A 282 6.88 6.38 23.44
N ILE A 283 7.46 7.23 22.59
CA ILE A 283 6.85 7.65 21.31
C ILE A 283 6.52 6.43 20.46
N GLY A 284 7.40 5.44 20.39
CA GLY A 284 7.16 4.19 19.66
C GLY A 284 5.94 3.43 20.17
N ILE A 285 5.76 3.31 21.49
CA ILE A 285 4.56 2.68 22.09
C ILE A 285 3.30 3.46 21.70
N LEU A 286 3.31 4.77 21.90
CA LEU A 286 2.18 5.63 21.59
C LEU A 286 1.81 5.57 20.10
N SER A 287 2.79 5.55 19.23
CA SER A 287 2.63 5.44 17.79
C SER A 287 2.00 4.11 17.37
N GLY A 288 2.46 2.99 17.93
CA GLY A 288 1.87 1.67 17.68
C GLY A 288 0.39 1.59 18.12
N CYS A 289 0.05 2.19 19.24
CA CYS A 289 -1.34 2.32 19.69
C CYS A 289 -2.16 3.24 18.77
N MET A 290 -1.59 4.39 18.38
CA MET A 290 -2.26 5.39 17.54
C MET A 290 -2.61 4.83 16.16
N VAL A 291 -1.70 4.14 15.48
CA VAL A 291 -1.98 3.57 14.15
C VAL A 291 -3.10 2.54 14.22
N CYS A 292 -3.11 1.67 15.23
CA CYS A 292 -4.20 0.71 15.46
C CYS A 292 -5.54 1.40 15.73
N PHE A 293 -5.52 2.47 16.51
CA PHE A 293 -6.72 3.26 16.84
C PHE A 293 -7.28 3.97 15.61
N ILE A 294 -6.44 4.64 14.81
CA ILE A 294 -6.90 5.37 13.61
C ILE A 294 -7.45 4.41 12.55
N VAL A 295 -6.80 3.27 12.31
CA VAL A 295 -7.35 2.24 11.39
C VAL A 295 -8.74 1.80 11.84
N TRP A 296 -8.92 1.53 13.14
CA TRP A 296 -10.22 1.19 13.69
C TRP A 296 -11.23 2.34 13.54
N LEU A 297 -10.83 3.57 13.82
CA LEU A 297 -11.68 4.76 13.74
C LEU A 297 -12.17 4.97 12.29
N LEU A 298 -11.28 4.89 11.31
CA LEU A 298 -11.60 5.06 9.89
C LEU A 298 -12.57 3.98 9.41
N ASP A 299 -12.26 2.71 9.67
CA ASP A 299 -13.05 1.58 9.16
C ASP A 299 -14.40 1.44 9.88
N TYR A 300 -14.41 1.51 11.21
CA TYR A 300 -15.62 1.18 11.99
C TYR A 300 -16.49 2.39 12.33
N LYS A 301 -15.95 3.59 12.44
CA LYS A 301 -16.69 4.79 12.84
C LYS A 301 -16.92 5.77 11.70
N LEU A 302 -15.86 6.18 11.03
CA LEU A 302 -15.94 7.23 10.00
C LEU A 302 -16.31 6.66 8.62
N LYS A 303 -16.18 5.34 8.41
CA LYS A 303 -16.42 4.67 7.12
C LYS A 303 -15.62 5.27 5.96
N VAL A 304 -14.38 5.66 6.25
CA VAL A 304 -13.42 6.15 5.25
C VAL A 304 -12.49 5.00 4.87
N ASP A 305 -12.41 4.70 3.58
CA ASP A 305 -11.55 3.63 3.04
C ASP A 305 -10.15 4.17 2.77
N ASP A 306 -9.20 3.69 3.55
CA ASP A 306 -7.75 3.97 3.41
C ASP A 306 -7.01 2.68 3.01
N PRO A 307 -6.81 2.42 1.69
CA PRO A 307 -6.31 1.15 1.18
C PRO A 307 -4.98 0.69 1.76
N VAL A 308 -4.02 1.60 1.90
CA VAL A 308 -2.66 1.27 2.35
C VAL A 308 -2.37 1.69 3.80
N GLY A 309 -3.26 2.47 4.43
CA GLY A 309 -3.06 2.99 5.77
C GLY A 309 -2.37 4.35 5.83
N ALA A 310 -2.36 5.09 4.72
CA ALA A 310 -1.69 6.38 4.64
C ALA A 310 -2.23 7.39 5.66
N VAL A 311 -3.55 7.46 5.86
CA VAL A 311 -4.15 8.34 6.87
C VAL A 311 -3.74 7.91 8.28
N ALA A 312 -3.81 6.62 8.58
CA ALA A 312 -3.47 6.12 9.92
C ALA A 312 -1.98 6.33 10.25
N VAL A 313 -1.11 6.11 9.29
CA VAL A 313 0.34 6.30 9.42
C VAL A 313 0.70 7.78 9.49
N HIS A 314 0.27 8.58 8.52
CA HIS A 314 0.81 9.94 8.35
C HIS A 314 0.00 11.00 9.09
N PHE A 315 -1.35 11.00 8.98
CA PHE A 315 -2.17 11.96 9.71
C PHE A 315 -2.11 11.72 11.22
N GLY A 316 -2.45 10.50 11.67
CA GLY A 316 -2.51 10.20 13.10
C GLY A 316 -1.17 10.36 13.81
N ASN A 317 -0.10 9.85 13.20
CA ASN A 317 1.23 9.89 13.81
C ASN A 317 1.99 11.18 13.53
N GLY A 318 1.62 11.94 12.49
CA GLY A 318 2.11 13.31 12.30
C GLY A 318 1.63 14.23 13.42
N VAL A 319 0.34 14.18 13.76
CA VAL A 319 -0.23 14.89 14.93
C VAL A 319 0.45 14.42 16.22
N LEU A 320 0.53 13.12 16.45
CA LEU A 320 1.13 12.57 17.66
C LEU A 320 2.59 12.99 17.82
N GLY A 321 3.40 12.86 16.76
CA GLY A 321 4.84 13.20 16.80
C GLY A 321 5.08 14.66 17.12
N THR A 322 4.30 15.56 16.52
CA THR A 322 4.38 17.00 16.80
C THR A 322 4.00 17.33 18.25
N ILE A 323 2.95 16.68 18.79
CA ILE A 323 2.57 16.83 20.22
C ILE A 323 3.68 16.27 21.11
N CYS A 324 4.30 15.14 20.74
CA CYS A 324 5.35 14.50 21.51
C CYS A 324 6.61 15.39 21.68
N VAL A 325 6.90 16.28 20.75
CA VAL A 325 7.94 17.31 20.97
C VAL A 325 7.60 18.17 22.18
N GLY A 326 6.39 18.71 22.24
CA GLY A 326 5.91 19.51 23.37
C GLY A 326 5.88 18.76 24.70
N LEU A 327 5.82 17.43 24.68
CA LEU A 327 5.80 16.59 25.87
C LEU A 327 7.20 16.11 26.29
N PHE A 328 8.03 15.64 25.33
CA PHE A 328 9.23 14.84 25.59
C PHE A 328 10.54 15.50 25.18
N ALA A 329 10.55 16.71 24.62
CA ALA A 329 11.80 17.43 24.40
C ALA A 329 12.58 17.56 25.70
N CYS A 330 13.88 17.23 25.70
CA CYS A 330 14.65 17.06 26.94
C CYS A 330 15.85 18.02 27.06
N GLY A 331 15.95 19.05 26.20
CA GLY A 331 17.07 19.99 26.19
C GLY A 331 18.36 19.29 25.72
N THR A 332 18.41 18.92 24.45
CA THR A 332 19.61 18.30 23.85
C THR A 332 20.69 19.35 23.60
N ASP A 333 21.93 18.89 23.32
CA ASP A 333 23.05 19.79 23.02
C ASP A 333 22.78 20.73 21.84
N THR A 334 21.89 20.36 20.95
CA THR A 334 21.50 21.15 19.77
C THR A 334 20.28 22.04 20.00
N MET A 335 19.50 21.72 21.02
CA MET A 335 18.31 22.48 21.43
C MET A 335 18.22 22.58 22.96
N PRO A 336 19.19 23.22 23.63
CA PRO A 336 19.26 23.29 25.09
C PRO A 336 18.03 23.97 25.72
N GLU A 337 17.42 24.92 25.00
CA GLU A 337 16.24 25.67 25.46
C GLU A 337 14.93 24.93 25.26
N ALA A 338 14.90 23.89 24.40
CA ALA A 338 13.68 23.15 24.10
C ALA A 338 13.42 22.06 25.15
N GLN A 339 12.66 22.42 26.17
CA GLN A 339 12.21 21.50 27.20
C GLN A 339 10.69 21.31 27.13
N GLY A 340 10.26 20.06 26.99
CA GLY A 340 8.87 19.66 26.97
C GLY A 340 8.27 19.59 28.38
N LEU A 341 6.98 19.38 28.44
CA LEU A 341 6.21 19.36 29.68
C LEU A 341 6.81 18.39 30.73
N PHE A 342 7.22 17.19 30.32
CA PHE A 342 7.76 16.17 31.24
C PHE A 342 9.21 16.39 31.64
N TYR A 343 9.88 17.36 31.03
CA TYR A 343 11.26 17.74 31.33
C TYR A 343 11.37 19.14 31.97
N GLY A 344 10.24 19.67 32.49
CA GLY A 344 10.22 20.92 33.25
C GLY A 344 10.00 22.19 32.43
N GLY A 345 9.80 22.08 31.10
CA GLY A 345 9.58 23.23 30.21
C GLY A 345 8.18 23.88 30.31
N GLY A 346 7.30 23.32 31.13
CA GLY A 346 5.93 23.82 31.26
C GLY A 346 5.11 23.61 29.98
N PHE A 347 4.05 24.42 29.83
CA PHE A 347 3.11 24.29 28.72
C PHE A 347 3.48 25.11 27.48
N HIS A 348 4.56 25.90 27.52
CA HIS A 348 4.88 26.83 26.43
C HIS A 348 5.13 26.09 25.11
N LEU A 349 6.12 25.19 25.09
CA LEU A 349 6.44 24.43 23.86
C LEU A 349 5.25 23.61 23.38
N LEU A 350 4.53 22.93 24.28
CA LEU A 350 3.32 22.18 23.92
C LEU A 350 2.24 23.09 23.30
N GLY A 351 2.06 24.30 23.84
CA GLY A 351 1.13 25.29 23.30
C GLY A 351 1.51 25.75 21.90
N VAL A 352 2.81 25.98 21.64
CA VAL A 352 3.32 26.34 20.30
C VAL A 352 3.11 25.19 19.32
N GLN A 353 3.40 23.95 19.73
CA GLN A 353 3.19 22.76 18.87
C GLN A 353 1.71 22.58 18.51
N LEU A 354 0.79 22.77 19.46
CA LEU A 354 -0.66 22.71 19.21
C LEU A 354 -1.12 23.85 18.29
N LEU A 355 -0.61 25.06 18.46
CA LEU A 355 -0.91 26.19 17.58
C LEU A 355 -0.44 25.91 16.15
N GLY A 356 0.78 25.38 15.98
CA GLY A 356 1.31 24.99 14.67
C GLY A 356 0.45 23.93 13.99
N LEU A 357 0.05 22.88 14.70
CA LEU A 357 -0.87 21.85 14.18
C LEU A 357 -2.21 22.45 13.73
N LEU A 358 -2.78 23.35 14.50
CA LEU A 358 -4.05 24.01 14.13
C LEU A 358 -3.88 24.88 12.88
N ALA A 359 -2.81 25.65 12.79
CA ALA A 359 -2.57 26.56 11.67
C ALA A 359 -2.28 25.78 10.36
N ILE A 360 -1.34 24.83 10.40
CA ILE A 360 -0.99 23.96 9.28
C ILE A 360 -2.21 23.16 8.84
N GLY A 361 -2.95 22.59 9.81
CA GLY A 361 -4.17 21.85 9.54
C GLY A 361 -5.27 22.67 8.90
N ALA A 362 -5.51 23.89 9.39
CA ALA A 362 -6.50 24.82 8.81
C ALA A 362 -6.15 25.18 7.35
N TRP A 363 -4.88 25.53 7.12
CA TRP A 363 -4.37 25.83 5.77
C TRP A 363 -4.57 24.66 4.82
N THR A 364 -4.09 23.48 5.22
CA THR A 364 -4.17 22.25 4.43
C THR A 364 -5.63 21.87 4.17
N ALA A 365 -6.48 21.89 5.21
CA ALA A 365 -7.88 21.50 5.07
C ALA A 365 -8.63 22.40 4.11
N VAL A 366 -8.48 23.73 4.23
CA VAL A 366 -9.17 24.70 3.35
C VAL A 366 -8.69 24.57 1.91
N THR A 367 -7.38 24.61 1.69
CA THR A 367 -6.79 24.59 0.35
C THR A 367 -7.07 23.28 -0.38
N MET A 368 -6.93 22.15 0.29
CA MET A 368 -7.14 20.84 -0.32
C MET A 368 -8.61 20.50 -0.50
N PHE A 369 -9.50 20.92 0.42
CA PHE A 369 -10.93 20.78 0.20
C PHE A 369 -11.37 21.53 -1.05
N ILE A 370 -10.93 22.79 -1.23
CA ILE A 370 -11.22 23.60 -2.42
C ILE A 370 -10.65 22.92 -3.67
N THR A 371 -9.42 22.45 -3.62
CA THR A 371 -8.75 21.75 -4.74
C THR A 371 -9.54 20.51 -5.17
N PHE A 372 -9.85 19.61 -4.24
CA PHE A 372 -10.63 18.41 -4.55
C PHE A 372 -12.05 18.71 -5.00
N TYR A 373 -12.67 19.76 -4.45
CA TYR A 373 -14.00 20.19 -4.87
C TYR A 373 -14.00 20.68 -6.33
N ILE A 374 -13.00 21.49 -6.72
CA ILE A 374 -12.84 21.95 -8.10
C ILE A 374 -12.61 20.76 -9.03
N ILE A 375 -11.68 19.86 -8.69
CA ILE A 375 -11.40 18.65 -9.48
C ILE A 375 -12.67 17.82 -9.64
N LYS A 376 -13.44 17.61 -8.56
CA LYS A 376 -14.68 16.82 -8.58
C LYS A 376 -15.74 17.43 -9.49
N LYS A 377 -15.78 18.77 -9.61
CA LYS A 377 -16.77 19.50 -10.43
C LYS A 377 -16.35 19.68 -11.88
N THR A 378 -15.07 19.57 -12.19
CA THR A 378 -14.51 19.77 -13.55
C THR A 378 -14.21 18.44 -14.23
N VAL A 379 -13.10 17.80 -13.90
CA VAL A 379 -12.64 16.55 -14.54
C VAL A 379 -13.20 15.29 -13.89
N GLY A 380 -13.80 15.43 -12.70
CA GLY A 380 -14.29 14.31 -11.89
C GLY A 380 -13.19 13.65 -11.08
N LEU A 381 -13.42 13.36 -9.79
CA LEU A 381 -12.42 12.82 -8.89
C LEU A 381 -12.28 11.29 -8.99
N ARG A 382 -13.42 10.60 -9.16
CA ARG A 382 -13.52 9.13 -9.14
C ARG A 382 -13.72 8.57 -10.54
N VAL A 383 -13.15 7.41 -10.79
CA VAL A 383 -13.43 6.58 -11.98
C VAL A 383 -14.85 6.00 -11.91
N SER A 384 -15.37 5.51 -13.04
CA SER A 384 -16.64 4.80 -13.06
C SER A 384 -16.56 3.45 -12.34
N ALA A 385 -17.72 2.88 -11.97
CA ALA A 385 -17.75 1.56 -11.35
C ALA A 385 -17.15 0.47 -12.27
N HIS A 386 -17.39 0.57 -13.57
CA HIS A 386 -16.81 -0.35 -14.54
C HIS A 386 -15.27 -0.30 -14.55
N GLU A 387 -14.69 0.90 -14.61
CA GLU A 387 -13.23 1.09 -14.59
C GLU A 387 -12.61 0.56 -13.29
N GLU A 388 -13.26 0.81 -12.14
CA GLU A 388 -12.79 0.29 -10.84
C GLU A 388 -12.83 -1.25 -10.78
N ILE A 389 -13.86 -1.88 -11.38
CA ILE A 389 -14.02 -3.34 -11.42
C ILE A 389 -12.97 -3.96 -12.36
N VAL A 390 -12.82 -3.43 -13.57
CA VAL A 390 -11.85 -3.94 -14.56
C VAL A 390 -10.42 -3.74 -14.07
N GLY A 391 -10.11 -2.56 -13.51
CA GLY A 391 -8.78 -2.18 -13.04
C GLY A 391 -8.18 -1.04 -13.84
N LEU A 392 -7.45 -0.18 -13.11
CA LEU A 392 -6.94 1.08 -13.67
C LEU A 392 -5.73 0.89 -14.59
N ASP A 393 -5.02 -0.23 -14.48
CA ASP A 393 -3.93 -0.57 -15.41
C ASP A 393 -4.46 -0.61 -16.84
N LYS A 394 -5.57 -1.32 -17.04
CA LYS A 394 -6.20 -1.46 -18.35
C LYS A 394 -6.94 -0.19 -18.77
N MET A 395 -7.72 0.38 -17.87
CA MET A 395 -8.66 1.46 -18.22
C MET A 395 -7.98 2.82 -18.37
N GLU A 396 -6.97 3.14 -17.55
CA GLU A 396 -6.28 4.45 -17.59
C GLU A 396 -4.99 4.41 -18.42
N HIS A 397 -4.36 3.22 -18.60
CA HIS A 397 -3.05 3.09 -19.24
C HIS A 397 -3.01 2.12 -20.42
N GLY A 398 -4.12 1.39 -20.70
CA GLY A 398 -4.13 0.35 -21.75
C GLY A 398 -3.20 -0.83 -21.47
N LEU A 399 -2.80 -1.02 -20.21
CA LEU A 399 -1.88 -2.06 -19.78
C LEU A 399 -2.69 -3.29 -19.35
N GLU A 400 -2.59 -4.40 -20.09
CA GLU A 400 -3.34 -5.63 -19.76
C GLU A 400 -2.94 -6.20 -18.38
N SER A 401 -1.66 -6.15 -18.03
CA SER A 401 -1.15 -6.52 -16.72
C SER A 401 0.22 -5.89 -16.48
N ALA A 402 0.50 -5.45 -15.26
CA ALA A 402 1.85 -5.08 -14.83
C ALA A 402 2.77 -6.30 -14.65
N TYR A 403 2.21 -7.52 -14.69
CA TYR A 403 2.93 -8.79 -14.52
C TYR A 403 2.81 -9.64 -15.77
N ALA A 404 3.93 -9.94 -16.45
CA ALA A 404 3.95 -10.81 -17.62
C ALA A 404 3.49 -12.23 -17.25
N GLY A 405 2.60 -12.81 -18.08
CA GLY A 405 2.12 -14.19 -17.92
C GLY A 405 1.05 -14.42 -16.84
N PHE A 406 0.52 -13.37 -16.21
CA PHE A 406 -0.61 -13.47 -15.27
C PHE A 406 -1.90 -12.97 -15.91
N ALA A 407 -2.93 -13.82 -15.93
CA ALA A 407 -4.30 -13.38 -16.15
C ALA A 407 -4.88 -12.91 -14.79
N LEU A 408 -5.34 -11.67 -14.74
CA LEU A 408 -6.00 -11.13 -13.55
C LEU A 408 -7.49 -11.49 -13.61
N GLU A 409 -7.95 -12.38 -12.73
CA GLU A 409 -9.38 -12.57 -12.49
C GLU A 409 -9.94 -11.37 -11.72
N ALA A 410 -11.03 -10.81 -12.19
CA ALA A 410 -11.73 -9.75 -11.48
C ALA A 410 -12.45 -10.35 -10.26
N ASP A 411 -11.98 -10.06 -9.05
CA ASP A 411 -12.70 -10.33 -7.81
C ASP A 411 -13.90 -9.38 -7.71
N VAL A 412 -15.02 -9.75 -8.29
CA VAL A 412 -16.28 -9.02 -8.15
C VAL A 412 -17.10 -9.71 -7.08
N PRO A 413 -17.47 -9.04 -5.98
CA PRO A 413 -18.43 -9.59 -5.03
C PRO A 413 -19.76 -9.89 -5.73
N GLY A 414 -20.32 -11.10 -5.52
CA GLY A 414 -21.50 -11.57 -6.22
C GLY A 414 -22.72 -10.63 -6.18
N ASP A 415 -22.86 -9.86 -5.10
CA ASP A 415 -23.94 -8.87 -4.92
C ASP A 415 -23.88 -7.69 -5.90
N TYR A 416 -22.73 -7.45 -6.57
CA TYR A 416 -22.56 -6.35 -7.54
C TYR A 416 -22.83 -6.78 -8.97
N LEU A 417 -22.84 -8.08 -9.27
CA LEU A 417 -23.22 -8.57 -10.60
C LEU A 417 -24.71 -8.30 -10.90
N GLU A 418 -25.57 -8.28 -9.87
CA GLU A 418 -26.99 -7.92 -10.03
C GLU A 418 -27.19 -6.43 -10.37
N THR A 419 -26.28 -5.54 -9.93
CA THR A 419 -26.39 -4.10 -10.18
C THR A 419 -25.91 -3.69 -11.58
N ILE A 420 -25.13 -4.54 -12.26
CA ILE A 420 -24.62 -4.30 -13.62
C ILE A 420 -25.63 -4.72 -14.70
N GLN A 421 -26.60 -5.57 -14.37
CA GLN A 421 -27.63 -6.03 -15.32
C GLN A 421 -28.60 -4.93 -15.76
N ASP A 422 -28.56 -3.74 -15.16
CA ASP A 422 -29.47 -2.64 -15.50
C ASP A 422 -28.90 -1.60 -16.48
N SER A 423 -27.71 -1.83 -17.05
CA SER A 423 -27.16 -1.01 -18.15
C SER A 423 -27.05 -1.84 -19.42
N SER A 424 -28.04 -1.72 -20.27
CA SER A 424 -28.21 -2.06 -21.69
C SER A 424 -26.95 -2.52 -22.48
N TYR A 425 -26.34 -3.64 -22.09
CA TYR A 425 -25.51 -4.44 -22.97
C TYR A 425 -26.04 -5.88 -22.95
N THR A 426 -26.93 -6.19 -23.87
CA THR A 426 -27.33 -7.56 -24.18
C THR A 426 -26.34 -8.09 -25.21
N PRO A 427 -25.47 -9.07 -24.88
CA PRO A 427 -24.80 -9.84 -25.90
C PRO A 427 -25.90 -10.69 -26.57
N SER A 428 -26.17 -10.46 -27.83
CA SER A 428 -26.97 -11.36 -28.65
C SER A 428 -26.15 -12.60 -28.98
N VAL A 429 -26.05 -13.52 -28.03
CA VAL A 429 -25.75 -14.92 -28.29
C VAL A 429 -27.00 -15.68 -27.95
N GLU A 430 -27.76 -16.09 -28.98
CA GLU A 430 -28.77 -17.12 -28.86
C GLU A 430 -28.08 -18.37 -28.29
N LEU A 431 -28.36 -18.69 -27.03
CA LEU A 431 -28.07 -20.02 -26.48
C LEU A 431 -29.01 -20.98 -27.15
N ASP A 432 -28.49 -21.68 -28.14
CA ASP A 432 -29.17 -22.84 -28.72
C ASP A 432 -29.48 -23.83 -27.59
N ASP A 433 -30.71 -24.24 -27.47
CA ASP A 433 -31.16 -25.21 -26.47
C ASP A 433 -30.30 -26.47 -26.57
N ALA A 434 -29.47 -26.69 -25.55
CA ALA A 434 -28.63 -27.87 -25.46
C ALA A 434 -29.48 -29.11 -25.38
N VAL A 435 -29.63 -29.79 -26.49
CA VAL A 435 -30.24 -31.12 -26.56
C VAL A 435 -29.40 -32.04 -25.66
N PRO A 436 -30.01 -32.80 -24.71
CA PRO A 436 -29.28 -33.74 -23.87
C PRO A 436 -28.58 -34.78 -24.75
N THR A 437 -27.25 -34.69 -24.83
CA THR A 437 -26.46 -35.65 -25.57
C THR A 437 -26.59 -37.01 -24.88
N LYS A 438 -27.21 -37.96 -25.56
CA LYS A 438 -27.33 -39.34 -25.10
C LYS A 438 -25.96 -39.90 -24.82
N VAL A 439 -25.70 -40.33 -23.58
CA VAL A 439 -24.42 -40.96 -23.19
C VAL A 439 -24.28 -42.25 -24.05
N ILE A 440 -23.32 -42.24 -24.97
CA ILE A 440 -22.98 -43.40 -25.79
C ILE A 440 -21.91 -44.15 -25.00
N HIS A 441 -22.30 -45.26 -24.37
CA HIS A 441 -21.36 -46.24 -23.85
C HIS A 441 -20.73 -46.98 -25.05
N SER A 442 -19.44 -46.72 -25.31
CA SER A 442 -18.67 -47.53 -26.25
C SER A 442 -17.95 -48.65 -25.50
N ASP A 443 -18.14 -49.90 -25.94
CA ASP A 443 -17.35 -51.06 -25.49
C ASP A 443 -15.88 -50.86 -25.92
N GLY A 444 -15.08 -50.46 -25.00
CA GLY A 444 -13.68 -50.09 -25.24
C GLY A 444 -13.35 -48.67 -24.77
N SER A 445 -13.98 -48.25 -23.69
CA SER A 445 -14.01 -46.85 -23.22
C SER A 445 -12.65 -46.32 -22.77
N ILE A 446 -12.27 -45.21 -23.36
CA ILE A 446 -11.25 -44.31 -22.83
C ILE A 446 -11.97 -43.45 -21.79
N SER A 447 -11.39 -43.37 -20.59
CA SER A 447 -11.98 -42.57 -19.52
C SER A 447 -11.05 -41.50 -19.04
N LYS A 448 -11.59 -40.31 -18.78
CA LYS A 448 -10.90 -39.19 -18.14
C LYS A 448 -11.32 -39.13 -16.66
N VAL A 449 -10.37 -39.28 -15.78
CA VAL A 449 -10.58 -39.14 -14.34
C VAL A 449 -10.05 -37.76 -13.90
N VAL A 450 -10.93 -36.94 -13.31
CA VAL A 450 -10.63 -35.60 -12.81
C VAL A 450 -10.71 -35.64 -11.30
N ILE A 451 -9.60 -35.29 -10.64
CA ILE A 451 -9.45 -35.31 -9.19
C ILE A 451 -9.24 -33.88 -8.72
N ILE A 452 -10.17 -33.35 -7.92
CA ILE A 452 -10.02 -32.04 -7.29
C ILE A 452 -9.61 -32.23 -5.83
N THR A 453 -8.42 -31.74 -5.45
CA THR A 453 -7.88 -31.92 -4.11
C THR A 453 -7.11 -30.69 -3.64
N LYS A 454 -6.61 -30.71 -2.39
CA LYS A 454 -5.74 -29.65 -1.85
C LYS A 454 -4.35 -29.70 -2.47
N ALA A 455 -3.73 -28.52 -2.68
CA ALA A 455 -2.39 -28.42 -3.27
C ALA A 455 -1.31 -29.20 -2.49
N GLU A 456 -1.40 -29.20 -1.18
CA GLU A 456 -0.46 -29.92 -0.27
C GLU A 456 -0.45 -31.44 -0.41
N LYS A 457 -1.45 -32.01 -1.08
CA LYS A 457 -1.58 -33.47 -1.30
C LYS A 457 -1.10 -33.92 -2.69
N PHE A 458 -0.55 -33.01 -3.49
CA PHE A 458 -0.15 -33.31 -4.86
C PHE A 458 0.88 -34.45 -4.94
N ASP A 459 1.92 -34.43 -4.12
CA ASP A 459 2.97 -35.47 -4.16
C ASP A 459 2.42 -36.84 -3.81
N LYS A 460 1.47 -36.91 -2.88
CA LYS A 460 0.82 -38.17 -2.50
C LYS A 460 -0.02 -38.77 -3.63
N ILE A 461 -0.83 -37.94 -4.31
CA ILE A 461 -1.63 -38.43 -5.43
C ILE A 461 -0.77 -38.79 -6.63
N LYS A 462 0.29 -38.01 -6.91
CA LYS A 462 1.24 -38.30 -7.98
C LYS A 462 1.92 -39.66 -7.76
N ALA A 463 2.41 -39.92 -6.55
CA ALA A 463 3.03 -41.19 -6.21
C ALA A 463 2.06 -42.37 -6.36
N ALA A 464 0.82 -42.22 -5.85
CA ALA A 464 -0.19 -43.28 -5.91
C ALA A 464 -0.66 -43.60 -7.35
N LEU A 465 -0.68 -42.59 -8.24
CA LEU A 465 -1.00 -42.80 -9.65
C LEU A 465 0.15 -43.45 -10.41
N ASN A 466 1.39 -43.09 -10.10
CA ASN A 466 2.57 -43.73 -10.68
C ASN A 466 2.68 -45.22 -10.29
N GLU A 467 2.33 -45.58 -9.05
CA GLU A 467 2.34 -47.00 -8.57
C GLU A 467 1.41 -47.92 -9.39
N ILE A 468 0.37 -47.35 -9.97
CA ILE A 468 -0.59 -48.11 -10.84
C ILE A 468 -0.32 -47.90 -12.33
N GLY A 469 0.87 -47.38 -12.71
CA GLY A 469 1.30 -47.27 -14.10
C GLY A 469 0.83 -45.99 -14.83
N ILE A 470 0.29 -45.00 -14.13
CA ILE A 470 -0.13 -43.73 -14.73
C ILE A 470 0.98 -42.69 -14.60
N GLY A 471 1.80 -42.51 -15.66
CA GLY A 471 2.87 -41.53 -15.72
C GLY A 471 2.45 -40.16 -16.24
N GLY A 472 1.40 -40.10 -17.06
CA GLY A 472 0.90 -38.86 -17.68
C GLY A 472 -0.28 -38.23 -16.93
N MET A 473 -0.14 -36.96 -16.52
CA MET A 473 -1.23 -36.22 -15.88
C MET A 473 -1.17 -34.73 -16.21
N THR A 474 -2.32 -34.10 -16.29
CA THR A 474 -2.43 -32.63 -16.42
C THR A 474 -2.84 -32.05 -15.08
N VAL A 475 -2.12 -31.02 -14.63
CA VAL A 475 -2.38 -30.39 -13.33
C VAL A 475 -2.70 -28.92 -13.52
N THR A 476 -3.86 -28.50 -13.03
CA THR A 476 -4.32 -27.10 -13.08
C THR A 476 -4.59 -26.58 -11.68
N LYS A 477 -4.11 -25.39 -11.35
CA LYS A 477 -4.52 -24.69 -10.13
C LYS A 477 -5.92 -24.15 -10.30
N VAL A 478 -6.81 -24.46 -9.37
CA VAL A 478 -8.21 -24.02 -9.39
C VAL A 478 -8.58 -23.46 -8.03
N SER A 479 -9.56 -22.57 -8.01
CA SER A 479 -10.18 -22.07 -6.79
C SER A 479 -11.55 -22.70 -6.63
N GLY A 480 -11.87 -23.15 -5.43
CA GLY A 480 -13.15 -23.82 -5.16
C GLY A 480 -13.81 -23.30 -3.90
N CYS A 481 -15.12 -23.04 -3.98
CA CYS A 481 -16.00 -22.86 -2.83
C CYS A 481 -16.82 -24.13 -2.58
N GLY A 482 -17.23 -24.36 -1.34
CA GLY A 482 -18.04 -25.51 -0.96
C GLY A 482 -18.48 -25.44 0.49
N VAL A 483 -19.00 -26.55 1.02
CA VAL A 483 -19.49 -26.68 2.42
C VAL A 483 -18.39 -26.39 3.46
N GLN A 484 -17.13 -26.41 3.09
CA GLN A 484 -16.06 -25.80 3.91
C GLN A 484 -16.28 -24.30 3.96
N LYS A 485 -16.82 -23.81 5.09
CA LYS A 485 -16.77 -22.37 5.39
C LYS A 485 -15.30 -21.95 5.35
N GLY A 486 -15.00 -20.95 4.54
CA GLY A 486 -13.64 -20.42 4.38
C GLY A 486 -13.02 -20.06 5.75
N GLN A 487 -11.70 -20.09 5.83
CA GLN A 487 -11.02 -19.64 7.04
C GLN A 487 -11.22 -18.14 7.18
N THR A 488 -11.73 -17.72 8.33
CA THR A 488 -11.77 -16.32 8.69
C THR A 488 -10.35 -15.88 9.02
N SER A 489 -9.82 -14.92 8.27
CA SER A 489 -8.58 -14.22 8.60
C SER A 489 -8.87 -12.74 8.84
N TYR A 490 -7.91 -12.02 9.39
CA TYR A 490 -8.01 -10.58 9.59
C TYR A 490 -6.91 -9.91 8.75
N TYR A 491 -7.29 -8.84 8.07
CA TYR A 491 -6.38 -7.98 7.35
C TYR A 491 -6.60 -6.54 7.81
N ARG A 492 -5.59 -5.93 8.41
CA ARG A 492 -5.65 -4.56 8.98
C ARG A 492 -6.84 -4.35 9.92
N GLY A 493 -7.15 -5.37 10.71
CA GLY A 493 -8.27 -5.33 11.67
C GLY A 493 -9.65 -5.58 11.09
N ALA A 494 -9.81 -5.69 9.77
CA ALA A 494 -11.05 -6.07 9.13
C ALA A 494 -11.10 -7.58 8.83
N LYS A 495 -12.29 -8.17 8.96
CA LYS A 495 -12.53 -9.59 8.69
C LYS A 495 -12.44 -9.85 7.19
N VAL A 496 -11.62 -10.83 6.79
CA VAL A 496 -11.55 -11.36 5.42
C VAL A 496 -12.17 -12.74 5.41
N ASN A 497 -13.23 -12.92 4.65
CA ASN A 497 -13.79 -14.24 4.36
C ASN A 497 -13.17 -14.74 3.06
N MET A 498 -12.29 -15.73 3.13
CA MET A 498 -11.82 -16.42 1.93
C MET A 498 -12.92 -17.39 1.47
N GLU A 499 -13.76 -16.97 0.55
CA GLU A 499 -14.82 -17.79 -0.03
C GLU A 499 -14.27 -18.85 -0.98
N LEU A 500 -13.15 -18.54 -1.65
CA LEU A 500 -12.47 -19.45 -2.58
C LEU A 500 -11.19 -19.99 -1.94
N LEU A 501 -11.08 -21.31 -1.85
CA LEU A 501 -9.90 -22.00 -1.36
C LEU A 501 -9.06 -22.52 -2.53
N PRO A 502 -7.72 -22.36 -2.51
CA PRO A 502 -6.86 -22.90 -3.55
C PRO A 502 -6.90 -24.42 -3.55
N LYS A 503 -7.13 -25.00 -4.72
CA LYS A 503 -7.15 -26.45 -4.96
C LYS A 503 -6.35 -26.80 -6.22
N LEU A 504 -6.07 -28.08 -6.41
CA LEU A 504 -5.55 -28.62 -7.66
C LEU A 504 -6.61 -29.49 -8.33
N LYS A 505 -6.69 -29.34 -9.65
CA LYS A 505 -7.39 -30.26 -10.53
C LYS A 505 -6.34 -31.11 -11.23
N VAL A 506 -6.32 -32.41 -10.92
CA VAL A 506 -5.46 -33.41 -11.56
C VAL A 506 -6.31 -34.21 -12.52
N GLU A 507 -5.93 -34.24 -13.77
CA GLU A 507 -6.65 -34.93 -14.85
C GLU A 507 -5.76 -36.02 -15.43
N VAL A 508 -6.29 -37.25 -15.51
CA VAL A 508 -5.63 -38.37 -16.14
C VAL A 508 -6.60 -39.04 -17.15
N VAL A 509 -6.07 -39.50 -18.26
CA VAL A 509 -6.83 -40.25 -19.27
C VAL A 509 -6.30 -41.66 -19.29
N VAL A 510 -7.19 -42.61 -19.12
CA VAL A 510 -6.85 -44.04 -19.00
C VAL A 510 -7.65 -44.90 -19.99
N SER A 511 -7.03 -45.96 -20.48
CA SER A 511 -7.66 -46.96 -21.35
C SER A 511 -7.33 -48.39 -20.94
N GLU A 512 -6.14 -48.62 -20.36
CA GLU A 512 -5.67 -49.97 -19.92
C GLU A 512 -5.79 -50.15 -18.42
N VAL A 513 -5.54 -49.06 -17.64
CA VAL A 513 -5.72 -49.07 -16.18
C VAL A 513 -7.23 -48.95 -15.87
N PRO A 514 -7.81 -49.88 -15.11
CA PRO A 514 -9.23 -49.80 -14.75
C PRO A 514 -9.53 -48.55 -13.94
N VAL A 515 -10.61 -47.84 -14.30
CA VAL A 515 -11.04 -46.62 -13.57
C VAL A 515 -11.23 -46.89 -12.08
N ALA A 516 -11.69 -48.07 -11.71
CA ALA A 516 -11.87 -48.49 -10.31
C ALA A 516 -10.54 -48.44 -9.53
N ASP A 517 -9.43 -48.85 -10.15
CA ASP A 517 -8.10 -48.82 -9.51
C ASP A 517 -7.58 -47.39 -9.36
N VAL A 518 -7.83 -46.53 -10.36
CA VAL A 518 -7.51 -45.08 -10.27
C VAL A 518 -8.26 -44.43 -9.11
N VAL A 519 -9.56 -44.68 -9.01
CA VAL A 519 -10.41 -44.15 -7.93
C VAL A 519 -9.95 -44.70 -6.57
N LYS A 520 -9.60 -45.99 -6.49
CA LYS A 520 -9.11 -46.63 -5.25
C LYS A 520 -7.78 -46.03 -4.80
N ALA A 521 -6.83 -45.89 -5.72
CA ALA A 521 -5.52 -45.27 -5.44
C ALA A 521 -5.70 -43.83 -4.98
N ALA A 522 -6.50 -43.03 -5.69
CA ALA A 522 -6.77 -41.64 -5.33
C ALA A 522 -7.45 -41.52 -3.95
N LYS A 523 -8.44 -42.33 -3.67
CA LYS A 523 -9.11 -42.39 -2.34
C LYS A 523 -8.10 -42.71 -1.24
N LYS A 524 -7.27 -43.74 -1.43
CA LYS A 524 -6.27 -44.15 -0.44
C LYS A 524 -5.26 -43.04 -0.14
N ALA A 525 -4.81 -42.31 -1.18
CA ALA A 525 -3.82 -41.27 -1.04
C ALA A 525 -4.39 -39.97 -0.41
N LEU A 526 -5.66 -39.66 -0.66
CA LEU A 526 -6.25 -38.36 -0.34
C LEU A 526 -7.17 -38.38 0.89
N TYR A 527 -7.68 -39.53 1.29
CA TYR A 527 -8.66 -39.66 2.37
C TYR A 527 -8.06 -39.26 3.73
N THR A 528 -8.76 -38.36 4.44
CA THR A 528 -8.47 -37.98 5.83
C THR A 528 -9.69 -38.09 6.75
N GLY A 529 -10.87 -38.41 6.18
CA GLY A 529 -12.12 -38.42 6.92
C GLY A 529 -12.74 -37.05 7.19
N ASN A 530 -12.07 -35.97 6.74
CA ASN A 530 -12.52 -34.61 6.96
C ASN A 530 -13.17 -34.00 5.73
N ILE A 531 -14.09 -33.07 5.95
CA ILE A 531 -14.65 -32.25 4.87
C ILE A 531 -13.51 -31.49 4.17
N GLY A 532 -13.43 -31.63 2.85
CA GLY A 532 -12.41 -30.93 2.03
C GLY A 532 -11.35 -31.85 1.42
N ASP A 533 -11.42 -33.15 1.58
CA ASP A 533 -10.52 -34.11 0.93
C ASP A 533 -10.58 -34.04 -0.61
N GLY A 534 -11.68 -33.59 -1.17
CA GLY A 534 -11.85 -33.39 -2.60
C GLY A 534 -12.98 -34.18 -3.21
N LYS A 535 -13.01 -34.22 -4.55
CA LYS A 535 -13.98 -34.99 -5.35
C LYS A 535 -13.29 -35.61 -6.56
N ILE A 536 -13.78 -36.75 -6.98
CA ILE A 536 -13.33 -37.46 -8.19
C ILE A 536 -14.51 -37.51 -9.16
N PHE A 537 -14.26 -37.07 -10.39
CA PHE A 537 -15.23 -37.13 -11.48
C PHE A 537 -14.69 -38.05 -12.56
N VAL A 538 -15.54 -38.86 -13.16
CA VAL A 538 -15.20 -39.75 -14.26
C VAL A 538 -16.04 -39.38 -15.47
N TYR A 539 -15.36 -39.22 -16.61
CA TYR A 539 -15.99 -38.88 -17.89
C TYR A 539 -15.59 -39.88 -18.96
N ASP A 540 -16.49 -40.21 -19.84
CA ASP A 540 -16.20 -40.95 -21.06
C ASP A 540 -15.54 -39.99 -22.07
N VAL A 541 -14.49 -40.46 -22.74
CA VAL A 541 -13.76 -39.69 -23.76
C VAL A 541 -14.08 -40.30 -25.13
N ALA A 542 -14.70 -39.50 -25.98
CA ALA A 542 -15.13 -39.98 -27.30
C ALA A 542 -13.94 -40.33 -28.21
N ASP A 543 -12.83 -39.58 -28.11
CA ASP A 543 -11.63 -39.85 -28.88
C ASP A 543 -10.40 -39.11 -28.28
N VAL A 544 -9.22 -39.63 -28.53
CA VAL A 544 -7.93 -39.00 -28.21
C VAL A 544 -7.06 -39.02 -29.45
N VAL A 545 -6.41 -37.91 -29.75
CA VAL A 545 -5.48 -37.80 -30.89
C VAL A 545 -4.11 -37.35 -30.38
N ARG A 546 -3.08 -38.14 -30.71
CA ARG A 546 -1.69 -37.75 -30.42
C ARG A 546 -1.21 -36.75 -31.48
N ILE A 547 -0.86 -35.54 -31.09
CA ILE A 547 -0.48 -34.45 -32.02
C ILE A 547 0.76 -34.81 -32.84
N SER A 548 1.76 -35.47 -32.24
CA SER A 548 3.03 -35.77 -32.90
C SER A 548 2.94 -36.84 -34.00
N THR A 549 2.02 -37.81 -33.83
CA THR A 549 1.93 -38.99 -34.75
C THR A 549 0.59 -39.08 -35.48
N GLY A 550 -0.44 -38.35 -35.05
CA GLY A 550 -1.79 -38.48 -35.55
C GLY A 550 -2.50 -39.77 -35.09
N ALA A 551 -1.91 -40.59 -34.21
CA ALA A 551 -2.52 -41.80 -33.64
C ALA A 551 -3.78 -41.42 -32.87
N ARG A 552 -4.81 -42.28 -32.95
CA ARG A 552 -6.16 -42.04 -32.38
C ARG A 552 -6.58 -43.15 -31.42
N GLY A 553 -7.54 -42.82 -30.58
CA GLY A 553 -8.10 -43.75 -29.62
C GLY A 553 -7.07 -44.27 -28.62
N LYS A 554 -7.10 -45.59 -28.35
CA LYS A 554 -6.17 -46.23 -27.40
C LYS A 554 -4.70 -46.13 -27.79
N ASP A 555 -4.41 -46.13 -29.09
CA ASP A 555 -3.03 -46.04 -29.58
C ASP A 555 -2.40 -44.66 -29.32
N ALA A 556 -3.24 -43.64 -29.23
CA ALA A 556 -2.79 -42.31 -28.83
C ALA A 556 -2.25 -42.22 -27.39
N LEU A 557 -2.63 -43.16 -26.52
CA LEU A 557 -2.27 -43.23 -25.10
C LEU A 557 -1.09 -44.17 -24.82
N LYS A 558 -0.68 -45.01 -25.80
CA LYS A 558 0.48 -45.89 -25.61
C LYS A 558 1.78 -45.07 -25.60
N TYR A 559 2.60 -45.28 -24.60
CA TYR A 559 3.98 -44.79 -24.61
C TYR A 559 4.82 -45.75 -25.44
N GLU A 560 5.36 -45.31 -26.57
CA GLU A 560 6.44 -46.01 -27.23
C GLU A 560 7.72 -45.65 -26.48
N ASP A 561 8.47 -46.66 -26.00
CA ASP A 561 9.79 -46.53 -25.37
C ASP A 561 10.83 -45.88 -26.32
#